data_898d5ca4f9467a63874f8151d319248f
#
_entry.id   898d5ca4f9467a63874f8151d319248f
#
_cell.length_a   1.000
_cell.length_b   1.000
_cell.length_c   1.000
_cell.angle_alpha   90.00
_cell.angle_beta   90.00
_cell.angle_gamma   90.00
#
_symmetry.space_group_name_H-M   'P 1'
#
loop_
_entity.id
_entity.type
_entity.pdbx_description
1 polymer ?
#
loop_
_entity_poly.entity_id
_entity_poly.type
_entity_poly.pdbx_seq_one_letter_code
_entity_poly.pdbx_strand_id
1 'polypeptide(L)'
;MDRDKNSCETIHRPNKVRGEVQRIGVKLIRRFRSMDDCIFCKLANGDIPTDMVYQDDMIAVFRDAAPQAPVHMLMVPKCHVASLDDLTDEHAELMAHMMLKIKEVCAQEGLGNGYRCVINTGEDGQQTVKHLHIHILGKRAMQWPPG
;
A
#
# COMPACT_ATOMS: atom_id res chain seq x y z
N MET A 1 -22.01 -16.75 -3.01
CA MET A 1 -21.93 -15.44 -2.32
C MET A 1 -20.59 -14.83 -2.69
N ASP A 2 -20.57 -14.15 -3.82
CA ASP A 2 -19.38 -13.43 -4.30
C ASP A 2 -19.24 -12.15 -3.51
N ARG A 3 -18.15 -12.04 -2.74
CA ARG A 3 -17.72 -10.77 -2.18
C ARG A 3 -16.80 -10.12 -3.21
N ASP A 4 -17.30 -9.11 -3.89
CA ASP A 4 -16.53 -8.25 -4.78
C ASP A 4 -15.32 -7.67 -4.02
N LYS A 5 -14.13 -8.17 -4.35
CA LYS A 5 -12.84 -7.82 -3.72
C LYS A 5 -12.19 -6.59 -4.38
N ASN A 6 -12.95 -5.62 -4.84
CA ASN A 6 -12.42 -4.41 -5.49
C ASN A 6 -12.78 -3.17 -4.67
N SER A 7 -12.18 -3.03 -3.48
CA SER A 7 -12.47 -1.90 -2.58
C SER A 7 -11.86 -0.56 -3.00
N CYS A 8 -11.08 -0.50 -4.08
CA CYS A 8 -10.53 0.76 -4.59
C CYS A 8 -11.52 1.53 -5.51
N GLU A 9 -12.54 0.88 -6.04
CA GLU A 9 -13.49 1.51 -6.97
C GLU A 9 -14.74 2.10 -6.32
N THR A 10 -14.91 2.03 -5.00
CA THR A 10 -16.21 2.31 -4.35
C THR A 10 -16.31 3.68 -3.66
N ILE A 11 -15.32 4.56 -3.76
CA ILE A 11 -15.31 5.80 -2.95
C ILE A 11 -15.86 7.04 -3.67
N HIS A 12 -16.22 7.00 -4.96
CA HIS A 12 -16.91 8.15 -5.55
C HIS A 12 -17.92 7.75 -6.63
N ARG A 13 -19.22 8.01 -6.36
CA ARG A 13 -20.24 8.09 -7.41
C ARG A 13 -20.30 9.53 -7.94
N PRO A 14 -19.83 9.83 -9.14
CA PRO A 14 -20.15 11.10 -9.77
C PRO A 14 -21.56 11.06 -10.36
N ASN A 15 -22.26 12.17 -10.22
CA ASN A 15 -23.57 12.46 -10.77
C ASN A 15 -23.61 12.23 -12.29
N LYS A 16 -24.66 11.58 -12.72
CA LYS A 16 -24.98 11.17 -14.08
C LYS A 16 -25.10 12.38 -15.01
N VAL A 17 -24.17 12.57 -15.93
CA VAL A 17 -24.39 13.38 -17.14
C VAL A 17 -24.40 12.43 -18.34
N ARG A 18 -25.55 12.41 -19.04
CA ARG A 18 -25.76 11.67 -20.29
C ARG A 18 -24.89 12.29 -21.41
N GLY A 19 -24.06 11.49 -22.04
CA GLY A 19 -23.41 11.80 -23.32
C GLY A 19 -23.05 10.50 -24.03
N GLU A 20 -23.58 10.32 -25.23
CA GLU A 20 -23.32 9.19 -26.11
C GLU A 20 -21.81 9.06 -26.41
N VAL A 21 -21.26 7.88 -26.27
CA VAL A 21 -19.90 7.56 -26.70
C VAL A 21 -19.95 6.54 -27.83
N GLN A 22 -19.51 6.97 -29.00
CA GLN A 22 -19.29 6.12 -30.16
C GLN A 22 -18.19 5.10 -29.87
N ARG A 23 -18.45 3.85 -30.27
CA ARG A 23 -17.52 2.72 -30.20
C ARG A 23 -16.39 2.93 -31.23
N ILE A 24 -15.17 3.07 -30.76
CA ILE A 24 -13.97 2.80 -31.55
C ILE A 24 -13.23 1.67 -30.85
N GLY A 25 -13.11 0.53 -31.55
CA GLY A 25 -12.44 -0.65 -31.06
C GLY A 25 -10.93 -0.46 -31.00
N VAL A 26 -10.39 -0.38 -29.80
CA VAL A 26 -8.96 -0.59 -29.57
C VAL A 26 -8.85 -1.70 -28.51
N LYS A 27 -8.31 -2.84 -28.94
CA LYS A 27 -7.97 -3.96 -28.08
C LYS A 27 -6.83 -3.52 -27.14
N LEU A 28 -7.17 -2.95 -25.99
CA LEU A 28 -6.21 -2.71 -24.94
C LEU A 28 -5.99 -4.02 -24.20
N ILE A 29 -4.98 -4.78 -24.59
CA ILE A 29 -4.50 -5.91 -23.81
C ILE A 29 -3.72 -5.31 -22.63
N ARG A 30 -4.45 -4.88 -21.59
CA ARG A 30 -3.84 -4.70 -20.28
C ARG A 30 -3.47 -6.10 -19.78
N ARG A 31 -2.17 -6.37 -19.69
CA ARG A 31 -1.67 -7.46 -18.87
C ARG A 31 -2.05 -7.12 -17.42
N PHE A 32 -3.23 -7.54 -16.98
CA PHE A 32 -3.52 -7.71 -15.58
C PHE A 32 -2.58 -8.80 -15.07
N ARG A 33 -1.49 -8.42 -14.43
CA ARG A 33 -0.87 -9.30 -13.44
C ARG A 33 -1.96 -9.54 -12.42
N SER A 34 -2.42 -10.79 -12.30
CA SER A 34 -3.51 -11.13 -11.41
C SER A 34 -3.12 -10.74 -9.98
N MET A 35 -4.01 -10.05 -9.28
CA MET A 35 -3.91 -9.76 -7.85
C MET A 35 -3.67 -11.04 -7.03
N ASP A 36 -4.01 -12.19 -7.60
CA ASP A 36 -3.87 -13.51 -7.01
C ASP A 36 -2.41 -13.93 -6.74
N ASP A 37 -1.42 -13.31 -7.41
CA ASP A 37 0.00 -13.65 -7.23
C ASP A 37 0.77 -12.66 -6.33
N CYS A 38 0.16 -11.54 -5.91
CA CYS A 38 0.82 -10.55 -5.09
C CYS A 38 0.87 -10.98 -3.62
N ILE A 39 2.09 -11.18 -3.08
CA ILE A 39 2.28 -11.57 -1.69
C ILE A 39 1.70 -10.54 -0.70
N PHE A 40 1.83 -9.24 -0.99
CA PHE A 40 1.30 -8.20 -0.09
C PHE A 40 -0.22 -8.10 -0.15
N CYS A 41 -0.86 -8.36 -1.29
CA CYS A 41 -2.31 -8.52 -1.34
C CYS A 41 -2.77 -9.67 -0.44
N LYS A 42 -2.09 -10.82 -0.50
CA LYS A 42 -2.42 -11.99 0.31
C LYS A 42 -2.24 -11.74 1.81
N LEU A 43 -1.14 -11.09 2.20
CA LEU A 43 -0.87 -10.72 3.59
C LEU A 43 -1.89 -9.69 4.11
N ALA A 44 -2.15 -8.64 3.34
CA ALA A 44 -3.07 -7.56 3.72
C ALA A 44 -4.53 -8.02 3.83
N ASN A 45 -4.94 -9.01 3.03
CA ASN A 45 -6.30 -9.55 3.04
C ASN A 45 -6.48 -10.79 3.95
N GLY A 46 -5.41 -11.23 4.62
CA GLY A 46 -5.46 -12.35 5.56
C GLY A 46 -5.45 -13.73 4.91
N ASP A 47 -5.12 -13.83 3.61
CA ASP A 47 -5.00 -15.12 2.90
C ASP A 47 -3.75 -15.89 3.36
N ILE A 48 -2.74 -15.19 3.85
CA ILE A 48 -1.52 -15.74 4.44
C ILE A 48 -1.37 -15.17 5.87
N PRO A 49 -1.13 -16.01 6.89
CA PRO A 49 -0.86 -15.55 8.24
C PRO A 49 0.37 -14.64 8.31
N THR A 50 0.28 -13.55 9.06
CA THR A 50 1.39 -12.64 9.33
C THR A 50 1.27 -12.03 10.73
N ASP A 51 2.37 -11.48 11.25
CA ASP A 51 2.38 -10.72 12.49
C ASP A 51 1.77 -9.32 12.26
N MET A 52 0.43 -9.26 12.33
CA MET A 52 -0.36 -8.07 12.06
C MET A 52 -0.28 -7.10 13.24
N VAL A 53 0.18 -5.88 12.96
CA VAL A 53 0.27 -4.79 13.95
C VAL A 53 -1.01 -3.94 13.95
N TYR A 54 -1.54 -3.64 12.77
CA TYR A 54 -2.75 -2.85 12.59
C TYR A 54 -3.42 -3.18 11.26
N GLN A 55 -4.74 -3.08 11.20
CA GLN A 55 -5.47 -3.09 9.93
C GLN A 55 -6.81 -2.37 10.06
N ASP A 56 -7.27 -1.82 8.96
CA ASP A 56 -8.61 -1.30 8.74
C ASP A 56 -9.12 -1.65 7.33
N ASP A 57 -10.16 -0.97 6.85
CA ASP A 57 -10.73 -1.26 5.53
C ASP A 57 -9.81 -0.87 4.37
N MET A 58 -8.88 0.05 4.58
CA MET A 58 -8.02 0.63 3.54
C MET A 58 -6.59 0.08 3.55
N ILE A 59 -6.05 -0.22 4.73
CA ILE A 59 -4.64 -0.55 4.92
C ILE A 59 -4.42 -1.74 5.84
N ALA A 60 -3.24 -2.33 5.74
CA ALA A 60 -2.70 -3.28 6.71
C ALA A 60 -1.26 -2.89 7.07
N VAL A 61 -0.88 -3.12 8.34
CA VAL A 61 0.47 -2.93 8.85
C VAL A 61 0.90 -4.22 9.54
N PHE A 62 2.02 -4.78 9.12
CA PHE A 62 2.55 -6.02 9.66
C PHE A 62 4.07 -5.97 9.79
N ARG A 63 4.64 -6.86 10.60
CA ARG A 63 6.09 -6.95 10.80
C ARG A 63 6.78 -7.45 9.55
N ASP A 64 7.93 -6.85 9.23
CA ASP A 64 8.79 -7.35 8.16
C ASP A 64 9.46 -8.67 8.58
N ALA A 65 9.45 -9.67 7.69
CA ALA A 65 10.06 -10.97 7.94
C ALA A 65 11.60 -10.93 7.97
N ALA A 66 12.20 -9.90 7.39
CA ALA A 66 13.65 -9.66 7.37
C ALA A 66 13.99 -8.28 7.98
N PRO A 67 13.78 -8.08 9.30
CA PRO A 67 13.83 -6.77 9.91
C PRO A 67 15.23 -6.14 9.85
N GLN A 68 15.28 -4.86 9.47
CA GLN A 68 16.51 -4.05 9.40
C GLN A 68 16.65 -3.09 10.59
N ALA A 69 15.72 -3.16 11.54
CA ALA A 69 15.73 -2.42 12.79
C ALA A 69 14.96 -3.24 13.85
N PRO A 70 15.14 -2.96 15.17
CA PRO A 70 14.38 -3.64 16.23
C PRO A 70 12.87 -3.54 16.06
N VAL A 71 12.36 -2.44 15.49
CA VAL A 71 11.01 -2.31 14.95
C VAL A 71 11.13 -2.03 13.47
N HIS A 72 10.62 -2.96 12.64
CA HIS A 72 10.52 -2.83 11.19
C HIS A 72 9.15 -3.33 10.76
N MET A 73 8.31 -2.42 10.33
CA MET A 73 6.94 -2.68 9.89
C MET A 73 6.78 -2.30 8.43
N LEU A 74 5.85 -2.97 7.77
CA LEU A 74 5.40 -2.66 6.42
C LEU A 74 3.95 -2.19 6.48
N MET A 75 3.68 -0.99 6.01
CA MET A 75 2.33 -0.47 5.81
C MET A 75 1.99 -0.59 4.33
N VAL A 76 0.91 -1.28 4.00
CA VAL A 76 0.47 -1.52 2.63
C VAL A 76 -1.00 -1.18 2.46
N PRO A 77 -1.43 -0.64 1.31
CA PRO A 77 -2.84 -0.52 0.97
C PRO A 77 -3.44 -1.91 0.71
N LYS A 78 -4.71 -2.10 1.06
CA LYS A 78 -5.44 -3.33 0.74
C LYS A 78 -5.80 -3.44 -0.74
N CYS A 79 -5.99 -2.30 -1.42
CA CYS A 79 -6.06 -2.28 -2.87
C CYS A 79 -4.66 -2.39 -3.49
N HIS A 80 -4.56 -3.05 -4.64
CA HIS A 80 -3.27 -3.21 -5.32
C HIS A 80 -2.90 -1.96 -6.12
N VAL A 81 -1.88 -1.26 -5.65
CA VAL A 81 -1.16 -0.21 -6.38
C VAL A 81 0.29 -0.65 -6.48
N ALA A 82 0.88 -0.69 -7.65
CA ALA A 82 2.21 -1.29 -7.81
C ALA A 82 3.35 -0.44 -7.22
N SER A 83 3.30 0.88 -7.38
CA SER A 83 4.34 1.80 -6.91
C SER A 83 3.80 3.23 -6.74
N LEU A 84 4.66 4.17 -6.32
CA LEU A 84 4.31 5.61 -6.33
C LEU A 84 3.97 6.11 -7.74
N ASP A 85 4.64 5.58 -8.77
CA ASP A 85 4.44 6.01 -10.15
C ASP A 85 3.06 5.61 -10.72
N ASP A 86 2.39 4.67 -10.07
CA ASP A 86 1.05 4.21 -10.45
C ASP A 86 -0.09 4.94 -9.70
N LEU A 87 0.26 5.88 -8.83
CA LEU A 87 -0.72 6.69 -8.11
C LEU A 87 -1.43 7.67 -9.05
N THR A 88 -2.71 7.87 -8.80
CA THR A 88 -3.56 8.86 -9.46
C THR A 88 -4.29 9.70 -8.40
N ASP A 89 -5.00 10.74 -8.82
CA ASP A 89 -5.81 11.57 -7.92
C ASP A 89 -6.86 10.76 -7.12
N GLU A 90 -7.30 9.62 -7.66
CA GLU A 90 -8.23 8.71 -6.99
C GLU A 90 -7.64 8.08 -5.72
N HIS A 91 -6.30 8.02 -5.63
CA HIS A 91 -5.59 7.50 -4.46
C HIS A 91 -5.28 8.56 -3.39
N ALA A 92 -5.69 9.82 -3.58
CA ALA A 92 -5.35 10.91 -2.67
C ALA A 92 -5.84 10.65 -1.23
N GLU A 93 -7.08 10.17 -1.07
CA GLU A 93 -7.65 9.85 0.23
C GLU A 93 -6.90 8.68 0.91
N LEU A 94 -6.58 7.63 0.15
CA LEU A 94 -5.78 6.51 0.62
C LEU A 94 -4.40 6.96 1.12
N MET A 95 -3.70 7.78 0.34
CA MET A 95 -2.36 8.27 0.70
C MET A 95 -2.41 9.18 1.93
N ALA A 96 -3.41 10.05 2.03
CA ALA A 96 -3.62 10.87 3.22
C ALA A 96 -3.87 10.00 4.46
N HIS A 97 -4.72 8.98 4.34
CA HIS A 97 -5.01 8.02 5.40
C HIS A 97 -3.74 7.26 5.84
N MET A 98 -2.96 6.74 4.89
CA MET A 98 -1.69 6.07 5.19
C MET A 98 -0.74 6.96 5.98
N MET A 99 -0.52 8.21 5.53
CA MET A 99 0.39 9.15 6.19
C MET A 99 -0.06 9.49 7.63
N LEU A 100 -1.34 9.73 7.83
CA LEU A 100 -1.87 10.03 9.16
C LEU A 100 -1.79 8.82 10.10
N LYS A 101 -2.03 7.62 9.58
CA LYS A 101 -2.00 6.38 10.34
C LYS A 101 -0.60 5.96 10.80
N ILE A 102 0.47 6.36 10.08
CA ILE A 102 1.86 6.16 10.51
C ILE A 102 2.08 6.68 11.94
N LYS A 103 1.63 7.91 12.21
CA LYS A 103 1.78 8.53 13.53
C LYS A 103 1.13 7.69 14.64
N GLU A 104 -0.07 7.19 14.41
CA GLU A 104 -0.80 6.41 15.41
C GLU A 104 -0.12 5.06 15.68
N VAL A 105 0.24 4.34 14.62
CA VAL A 105 0.92 3.05 14.71
C VAL A 105 2.29 3.20 15.37
N CYS A 106 3.07 4.22 15.03
CA CYS A 106 4.36 4.49 15.65
C CYS A 106 4.23 4.80 17.14
N ALA A 107 3.19 5.52 17.55
CA ALA A 107 2.94 5.79 18.97
C ALA A 107 2.60 4.50 19.73
N GLN A 108 1.76 3.65 19.17
CA GLN A 108 1.42 2.34 19.75
C GLN A 108 2.63 1.42 19.89
N GLU A 109 3.55 1.45 18.93
CA GLU A 109 4.79 0.67 18.94
C GLU A 109 5.93 1.30 19.77
N GLY A 110 5.63 2.41 20.45
CA GLY A 110 6.59 3.09 21.34
C GLY A 110 7.76 3.74 20.59
N LEU A 111 7.53 4.26 19.38
CA LEU A 111 8.52 4.95 18.56
C LEU A 111 8.57 6.45 18.84
N GLY A 112 8.22 6.89 20.05
CA GLY A 112 8.20 8.31 20.43
C GLY A 112 9.53 9.05 20.32
N ASN A 113 10.66 8.32 20.27
CA ASN A 113 11.98 8.89 20.08
C ASN A 113 12.37 9.11 18.60
N GLY A 114 11.49 8.76 17.69
CA GLY A 114 11.68 8.92 16.25
C GLY A 114 11.72 7.62 15.47
N TYR A 115 11.47 7.74 14.18
CA TYR A 115 11.44 6.63 13.23
C TYR A 115 11.76 7.14 11.83
N ARG A 116 12.06 6.21 10.93
CA ARG A 116 12.25 6.53 9.50
C ARG A 116 11.21 5.79 8.68
N CYS A 117 10.59 6.50 7.75
CA CYS A 117 9.74 5.91 6.71
C CYS A 117 10.48 5.90 5.38
N VAL A 118 10.38 4.78 4.65
CA VAL A 118 10.99 4.59 3.34
C VAL A 118 9.95 4.02 2.39
N ILE A 119 9.84 4.62 1.21
CA ILE A 119 9.04 4.12 0.10
C ILE A 119 9.98 3.91 -1.07
N ASN A 120 10.17 2.66 -1.47
CA ASN A 120 11.00 2.31 -2.61
C ASN A 120 10.16 2.28 -3.87
N THR A 121 10.66 2.87 -4.95
CA THR A 121 10.01 2.89 -6.26
C THR A 121 11.03 2.57 -7.35
N GLY A 122 10.68 1.62 -8.22
CA GLY A 122 11.51 1.24 -9.35
C GLY A 122 12.76 0.43 -8.98
N GLU A 123 13.63 0.26 -9.96
CA GLU A 123 14.84 -0.58 -9.86
C GLU A 123 15.91 0.10 -9.00
N ASP A 124 16.25 1.34 -9.29
CA ASP A 124 17.25 2.10 -8.52
C ASP A 124 16.81 2.32 -7.07
N GLY A 125 15.51 2.46 -6.82
CA GLY A 125 14.92 2.52 -5.49
C GLY A 125 14.88 1.18 -4.77
N GLN A 126 15.31 0.06 -5.40
CA GLN A 126 15.31 -1.28 -4.84
C GLN A 126 13.92 -1.77 -4.40
N GLN A 127 12.88 -1.44 -5.16
CA GLN A 127 11.55 -1.98 -4.91
C GLN A 127 11.47 -3.45 -5.35
N THR A 128 11.50 -4.36 -4.40
CA THR A 128 11.49 -5.81 -4.66
C THR A 128 10.09 -6.37 -4.88
N VAL A 129 9.09 -5.87 -4.17
CA VAL A 129 7.68 -6.27 -4.33
C VAL A 129 6.90 -5.17 -5.05
N LYS A 130 6.25 -5.53 -6.16
CA LYS A 130 5.44 -4.61 -6.97
C LYS A 130 4.05 -4.42 -6.36
N HIS A 131 4.03 -3.88 -5.17
CA HIS A 131 2.90 -3.42 -4.40
C HIS A 131 3.39 -2.27 -3.51
N LEU A 132 2.76 -1.12 -3.58
CA LEU A 132 3.12 0.06 -2.80
C LEU A 132 3.21 -0.29 -1.32
N HIS A 133 4.33 0.00 -0.69
CA HIS A 133 4.52 -0.22 0.73
C HIS A 133 5.45 0.81 1.34
N ILE A 134 5.21 1.09 2.60
CA ILE A 134 6.01 2.01 3.41
C ILE A 134 6.71 1.18 4.47
N HIS A 135 8.05 1.17 4.43
CA HIS A 135 8.85 0.68 5.55
C HIS A 135 8.81 1.68 6.69
N ILE A 136 8.57 1.22 7.90
CA ILE A 136 8.63 2.01 9.13
C ILE A 136 9.67 1.37 10.02
N LEU A 137 10.77 2.10 10.27
CA LEU A 137 11.94 1.60 10.99
C LEU A 137 12.17 2.42 12.26
N GLY A 138 12.37 1.76 13.39
CA GLY A 138 12.60 2.43 14.66
C GLY A 138 13.40 1.62 15.67
N LYS A 139 13.58 2.21 16.85
CA LYS A 139 14.35 1.64 17.98
C LYS A 139 15.84 1.49 17.72
N ARG A 140 16.40 2.17 16.71
CA ARG A 140 17.84 2.40 16.55
C ARG A 140 18.10 3.76 15.92
N ALA A 141 19.30 4.30 16.10
CA ALA A 141 19.74 5.47 15.36
C ALA A 141 19.92 5.15 13.88
N MET A 142 19.37 5.97 13.03
CA MET A 142 19.54 5.88 11.58
C MET A 142 20.75 6.66 11.14
N GLN A 143 21.45 6.18 10.09
CA GLN A 143 22.58 6.87 9.51
C GLN A 143 22.13 7.93 8.49
N TRP A 144 23.01 8.88 8.20
CA TRP A 144 22.88 9.81 7.10
C TRP A 144 24.22 9.87 6.34
N PRO A 145 24.20 9.80 5.00
CA PRO A 145 23.05 9.69 4.06
C PRO A 145 22.27 8.37 4.20
N PRO A 146 20.99 8.35 3.75
CA PRO A 146 20.05 7.26 4.04
C PRO A 146 20.27 5.96 3.24
N GLY A 147 21.14 5.97 2.28
CA GLY A 147 21.42 4.80 1.43
C GLY A 147 22.82 4.80 0.86
#